data_c464185544f9e07b7cbf79768c9f2381
#
_entry.id   c464185544f9e07b7cbf79768c9f2381
#
_cell.length_a   1.000
_cell.length_b   1.000
_cell.length_c   1.000
_cell.angle_alpha   90.00
_cell.angle_beta   90.00
_cell.angle_gamma   90.00
#
_symmetry.space_group_name_H-M   'P 1'
#
loop_
_entity.id
_entity.type
_entity.pdbx_description
1 polymer ?
#
loop_
_entity_poly.entity_id
_entity_poly.type
_entity_poly.pdbx_seq_one_letter_code
_entity_poly.pdbx_strand_id
1 'polypeptide(L)'
;IVTFLLGLGGFANTAFAVFGITPPYVRNDTLRPGSEYTQEIIIVRSDPVEDLSAELTMNLPGIESWFSTDRGSKFILPKGESQFKLHVTVRVPDEAKLGAYNGNIRIRTSSLDGPQTGVSLALGAQIDVNLKVVNEVFAFNVRRVELFEAEEGYQKWWLNFPGKMKFAIYLENVGNVPAAPYKINFQIYDVTGSQLLETTSNTN
;
A
#
# COMPACT_ATOMS: atom_id res chain seq x y z
N ILE A 1 -4.02 47.38 -48.73
CA ILE A 1 -2.98 46.85 -47.81
C ILE A 1 -3.64 45.71 -47.07
N VAL A 2 -3.27 44.45 -47.41
CA VAL A 2 -3.74 43.25 -46.73
C VAL A 2 -2.62 42.79 -45.80
N THR A 3 -2.83 42.88 -44.50
CA THR A 3 -1.89 42.43 -43.47
C THR A 3 -2.10 40.94 -43.19
N PHE A 4 -1.16 40.10 -43.60
CA PHE A 4 -1.15 38.65 -43.35
C PHE A 4 -0.54 38.38 -41.96
N LEU A 5 -1.38 38.03 -40.99
CA LEU A 5 -0.95 37.66 -39.64
C LEU A 5 -0.56 36.18 -39.63
N LEU A 6 0.76 35.88 -39.68
CA LEU A 6 1.29 34.52 -39.46
C LEU A 6 1.16 34.19 -37.95
N GLY A 7 0.20 33.35 -37.62
CA GLY A 7 0.13 32.72 -36.28
C GLY A 7 1.22 31.69 -36.12
N LEU A 8 2.26 31.99 -35.34
CA LEU A 8 3.18 30.97 -34.83
C LEU A 8 2.44 30.10 -33.78
N GLY A 9 1.88 28.99 -34.26
CA GLY A 9 1.42 27.93 -33.39
C GLY A 9 2.64 27.24 -32.75
N GLY A 10 2.97 27.63 -31.53
CA GLY A 10 3.97 26.93 -30.73
C GLY A 10 3.52 25.49 -30.46
N PHE A 11 4.22 24.50 -31.03
CA PHE A 11 4.09 23.11 -30.63
C PHE A 11 4.66 22.97 -29.23
N ALA A 12 3.80 22.90 -28.21
CA ALA A 12 4.19 22.51 -26.88
C ALA A 12 4.64 21.04 -26.95
N ASN A 13 5.95 20.80 -27.01
CA ASN A 13 6.50 19.47 -26.83
C ASN A 13 6.20 19.05 -25.40
N THR A 14 5.28 18.10 -25.21
CA THR A 14 5.09 17.43 -23.94
C THR A 14 6.34 16.62 -23.64
N ALA A 15 7.12 17.06 -22.67
CA ALA A 15 8.25 16.29 -22.16
C ALA A 15 7.68 15.05 -21.45
N PHE A 16 7.76 13.89 -22.08
CA PHE A 16 7.50 12.63 -21.40
C PHE A 16 8.70 12.29 -20.54
N ALA A 17 8.47 11.96 -19.27
CA ALA A 17 9.54 11.43 -18.42
C ALA A 17 10.06 10.12 -19.02
N VAL A 18 11.31 10.12 -19.44
CA VAL A 18 11.97 8.97 -20.08
C VAL A 18 12.16 7.81 -19.09
N PHE A 19 12.23 8.14 -17.78
CA PHE A 19 12.44 7.19 -16.69
C PHE A 19 11.69 7.66 -15.45
N GLY A 20 11.01 6.77 -14.78
CA GLY A 20 10.24 7.08 -13.57
C GLY A 20 10.04 5.89 -12.66
N ILE A 21 9.53 6.14 -11.47
CA ILE A 21 9.16 5.12 -10.49
C ILE A 21 7.80 5.42 -9.90
N THR A 22 7.04 4.37 -9.56
CA THR A 22 5.75 4.52 -8.89
C THR A 22 5.46 3.33 -7.96
N PRO A 23 5.06 3.57 -6.70
CA PRO A 23 5.12 4.84 -6.00
C PRO A 23 6.58 5.26 -5.70
N PRO A 24 6.90 6.58 -5.61
CA PRO A 24 8.25 7.05 -5.33
C PRO A 24 8.59 6.99 -3.82
N TYR A 25 7.98 6.09 -3.08
CA TYR A 25 8.19 5.95 -1.65
C TYR A 25 7.98 4.52 -1.16
N VAL A 26 8.65 4.19 -0.04
CA VAL A 26 8.36 3.05 0.84
C VAL A 26 7.88 3.65 2.16
N ARG A 27 6.59 3.51 2.45
CA ARG A 27 5.97 4.12 3.63
C ARG A 27 5.13 3.12 4.40
N ASN A 28 5.36 3.09 5.72
CA ASN A 28 4.48 2.37 6.63
C ASN A 28 4.55 3.01 8.03
N ASP A 29 3.43 3.49 8.54
CA ASP A 29 3.33 4.22 9.80
C ASP A 29 2.92 3.31 10.98
N THR A 30 2.75 1.99 10.75
CA THR A 30 2.20 1.03 11.73
C THR A 30 3.04 -0.23 11.86
N LEU A 31 4.32 -0.18 11.52
CA LEU A 31 5.24 -1.29 11.74
C LEU A 31 5.38 -1.60 13.24
N ARG A 32 5.63 -2.84 13.56
CA ARG A 32 5.97 -3.28 14.91
C ARG A 32 7.30 -4.02 14.92
N PRO A 33 7.99 -4.14 16.06
CA PRO A 33 9.13 -5.03 16.19
C PRO A 33 8.78 -6.44 15.70
N GLY A 34 9.69 -7.11 14.98
CA GLY A 34 9.49 -8.41 14.38
C GLY A 34 8.58 -8.48 13.17
N SER A 35 8.05 -7.35 12.67
CA SER A 35 7.16 -7.34 11.49
C SER A 35 7.92 -7.29 10.17
N GLU A 36 7.27 -7.82 9.14
CA GLU A 36 7.74 -7.73 7.75
C GLU A 36 6.74 -6.91 6.91
N TYR A 37 7.27 -6.07 6.03
CA TYR A 37 6.50 -5.26 5.10
C TYR A 37 7.16 -5.27 3.73
N THR A 38 6.39 -5.48 2.67
CA THR A 38 6.87 -5.44 1.29
C THR A 38 6.10 -4.42 0.47
N GLN A 39 6.84 -3.56 -0.23
CA GLN A 39 6.31 -2.56 -1.15
C GLN A 39 6.75 -2.91 -2.58
N GLU A 40 5.78 -3.03 -3.49
CA GLU A 40 6.05 -3.08 -4.93
C GLU A 40 6.35 -1.68 -5.44
N ILE A 41 7.45 -1.52 -6.15
CA ILE A 41 7.86 -0.32 -6.87
C ILE A 41 7.92 -0.68 -8.34
N ILE A 42 7.23 0.06 -9.19
CA ILE A 42 7.26 -0.12 -10.65
C ILE A 42 8.22 0.92 -11.22
N ILE A 43 9.26 0.45 -11.88
CA ILE A 43 10.19 1.26 -12.67
C ILE A 43 9.61 1.38 -14.07
N VAL A 44 9.37 2.61 -14.53
CA VAL A 44 8.76 2.91 -15.83
C VAL A 44 9.80 3.49 -16.78
N ARG A 45 9.83 2.98 -18.01
CA ARG A 45 10.67 3.44 -19.10
C ARG A 45 9.79 3.76 -20.31
N SER A 46 9.84 4.97 -20.83
CA SER A 46 9.02 5.34 -22.01
C SER A 46 9.55 4.76 -23.31
N ASP A 47 10.86 4.54 -23.41
CA ASP A 47 11.51 4.00 -24.61
C ASP A 47 12.56 2.95 -24.23
N PRO A 48 12.17 1.67 -24.06
CA PRO A 48 13.06 0.59 -23.65
C PRO A 48 13.82 -0.01 -24.83
N VAL A 49 14.60 0.78 -25.55
CA VAL A 49 15.32 0.35 -26.78
C VAL A 49 16.58 -0.48 -26.51
N GLU A 50 17.11 -0.44 -25.28
CA GLU A 50 18.32 -1.16 -24.88
C GLU A 50 18.19 -1.78 -23.49
N ASP A 51 19.06 -2.74 -23.17
CA ASP A 51 19.24 -3.26 -21.83
C ASP A 51 19.99 -2.24 -20.98
N LEU A 52 19.47 -1.96 -19.77
CA LEU A 52 20.15 -1.09 -18.82
C LEU A 52 20.55 -1.85 -17.56
N SER A 53 21.76 -1.62 -17.09
CA SER A 53 22.15 -2.02 -15.73
C SER A 53 21.58 -1.01 -14.75
N ALA A 54 20.84 -1.50 -13.75
CA ALA A 54 20.35 -0.70 -12.63
C ALA A 54 21.13 -1.04 -11.37
N GLU A 55 21.55 -0.02 -10.64
CA GLU A 55 22.23 -0.12 -9.35
C GLU A 55 21.45 0.61 -8.28
N LEU A 56 21.19 -0.07 -7.15
CA LEU A 56 20.52 0.46 -5.98
C LEU A 56 21.57 0.92 -4.95
N THR A 57 21.43 2.14 -4.48
CA THR A 57 22.19 2.66 -3.35
C THR A 57 21.22 3.01 -2.23
N MET A 58 21.39 2.40 -1.07
CA MET A 58 20.57 2.65 0.11
C MET A 58 21.28 3.66 1.01
N ASN A 59 20.58 4.74 1.38
CA ASN A 59 20.97 5.69 2.39
C ASN A 59 19.91 5.68 3.49
N LEU A 60 20.07 4.74 4.43
CA LEU A 60 19.08 4.38 5.44
C LEU A 60 19.76 4.31 6.81
N PRO A 61 20.13 5.45 7.42
CA PRO A 61 20.96 5.50 8.63
C PRO A 61 20.44 4.61 9.75
N GLY A 62 21.21 3.58 10.10
CA GLY A 62 20.92 2.64 11.21
C GLY A 62 19.85 1.60 10.93
N ILE A 63 19.29 1.53 9.73
CA ILE A 63 18.28 0.56 9.33
C ILE A 63 18.56 -0.13 7.98
N GLU A 64 19.78 0.01 7.45
CA GLU A 64 20.17 -0.60 6.16
C GLU A 64 19.94 -2.12 6.17
N SER A 65 20.23 -2.77 7.29
CA SER A 65 20.09 -4.23 7.45
C SER A 65 18.63 -4.72 7.45
N TRP A 66 17.67 -3.81 7.63
CA TRP A 66 16.25 -4.17 7.57
C TRP A 66 15.74 -4.36 6.15
N PHE A 67 16.47 -3.80 5.17
CA PHE A 67 16.03 -3.74 3.80
C PHE A 67 16.65 -4.84 2.95
N SER A 68 15.81 -5.40 2.10
CA SER A 68 16.22 -6.30 1.02
C SER A 68 15.35 -6.07 -0.21
N THR A 69 15.85 -6.49 -1.36
CA THR A 69 15.08 -6.46 -2.60
C THR A 69 15.10 -7.84 -3.26
N ASP A 70 14.06 -8.16 -4.01
CA ASP A 70 13.95 -9.42 -4.76
C ASP A 70 14.96 -9.52 -5.92
N ARG A 71 15.58 -8.39 -6.30
CA ARG A 71 16.56 -8.30 -7.40
C ARG A 71 18.01 -8.05 -6.93
N GLY A 72 18.22 -7.92 -5.61
CA GLY A 72 19.51 -7.51 -5.06
C GLY A 72 19.82 -6.04 -5.35
N SER A 73 21.09 -5.64 -5.18
CA SER A 73 21.55 -4.26 -5.36
C SER A 73 21.88 -3.92 -6.82
N LYS A 74 22.01 -4.91 -7.70
CA LYS A 74 22.27 -4.74 -9.15
C LYS A 74 21.42 -5.71 -9.94
N PHE A 75 20.75 -5.18 -10.97
CA PHE A 75 19.91 -5.98 -11.87
C PHE A 75 19.84 -5.34 -13.26
N ILE A 76 19.33 -6.09 -14.21
CA ILE A 76 19.15 -5.64 -15.59
C ILE A 76 17.69 -5.24 -15.80
N LEU A 77 17.47 -4.09 -16.42
CA LEU A 77 16.19 -3.68 -16.98
C LEU A 77 16.18 -4.09 -18.46
N PRO A 78 15.42 -5.13 -18.85
CA PRO A 78 15.49 -5.69 -20.19
C PRO A 78 14.99 -4.73 -21.26
N LYS A 79 15.57 -4.80 -22.44
CA LYS A 79 15.05 -4.19 -23.66
C LYS A 79 13.62 -4.63 -23.91
N GLY A 80 12.76 -3.72 -24.38
CA GLY A 80 11.36 -3.99 -24.70
C GLY A 80 10.42 -3.97 -23.47
N GLU A 81 10.95 -3.94 -22.25
CA GLU A 81 10.15 -3.90 -21.01
C GLU A 81 9.99 -2.46 -20.54
N SER A 82 8.77 -1.91 -20.72
CA SER A 82 8.43 -0.54 -20.31
C SER A 82 8.09 -0.39 -18.82
N GLN A 83 7.78 -1.49 -18.12
CA GLN A 83 7.47 -1.53 -16.70
C GLN A 83 8.19 -2.72 -16.05
N PHE A 84 9.02 -2.44 -15.08
CA PHE A 84 9.77 -3.43 -14.33
C PHE A 84 9.38 -3.40 -12.85
N LYS A 85 9.01 -4.54 -12.28
CA LYS A 85 8.60 -4.66 -10.88
C LYS A 85 9.79 -4.96 -9.98
N LEU A 86 9.93 -4.16 -8.95
CA LEU A 86 10.91 -4.31 -7.88
C LEU A 86 10.19 -4.40 -6.55
N HIS A 87 10.40 -5.46 -5.78
CA HIS A 87 9.87 -5.61 -4.44
C HIS A 87 10.93 -5.20 -3.42
N VAL A 88 10.59 -4.20 -2.62
CA VAL A 88 11.40 -3.76 -1.49
C VAL A 88 10.78 -4.33 -0.23
N THR A 89 11.51 -5.19 0.47
CA THR A 89 11.08 -5.83 1.71
C THR A 89 11.81 -5.22 2.89
N VAL A 90 11.06 -4.85 3.91
CA VAL A 90 11.54 -4.32 5.18
C VAL A 90 11.24 -5.35 6.26
N ARG A 91 12.29 -5.85 6.95
CA ARG A 91 12.19 -6.74 8.11
C ARG A 91 12.63 -6.00 9.35
N VAL A 92 11.69 -5.65 10.19
CA VAL A 92 11.95 -4.93 11.43
C VAL A 92 12.45 -5.92 12.47
N PRO A 93 13.64 -5.74 13.09
CA PRO A 93 14.12 -6.61 14.17
C PRO A 93 13.20 -6.59 15.40
N ASP A 94 13.21 -7.65 16.17
CA ASP A 94 12.41 -7.75 17.42
C ASP A 94 12.83 -6.70 18.45
N GLU A 95 14.12 -6.33 18.48
CA GLU A 95 14.68 -5.31 19.36
C GLU A 95 14.62 -3.89 18.81
N ALA A 96 13.93 -3.67 17.69
CA ALA A 96 13.82 -2.35 17.08
C ALA A 96 13.15 -1.34 18.02
N LYS A 97 13.77 -0.17 18.17
CA LYS A 97 13.21 0.89 19.00
C LYS A 97 11.98 1.51 18.33
N LEU A 98 11.02 1.90 19.17
CA LEU A 98 9.86 2.67 18.67
C LEU A 98 10.32 4.03 18.20
N GLY A 99 9.77 4.48 17.06
CA GLY A 99 10.14 5.78 16.51
C GLY A 99 9.95 5.86 15.00
N ALA A 100 10.33 7.00 14.44
CA ALA A 100 10.33 7.25 13.02
C ALA A 100 11.73 7.01 12.44
N TYR A 101 11.75 6.38 11.28
CA TYR A 101 12.96 6.07 10.52
C TYR A 101 12.80 6.59 9.10
N ASN A 102 13.74 7.40 8.67
CA ASN A 102 13.69 8.06 7.37
C ASN A 102 14.98 7.84 6.60
N GLY A 103 14.88 7.82 5.29
CA GLY A 103 16.02 7.68 4.41
C GLY A 103 15.61 7.69 2.95
N ASN A 104 16.47 7.20 2.09
CA ASN A 104 16.18 7.09 0.67
C ASN A 104 16.92 5.92 0.02
N ILE A 105 16.33 5.39 -1.05
CA ILE A 105 16.95 4.42 -1.95
C ILE A 105 17.08 5.11 -3.30
N ARG A 106 18.28 5.12 -3.87
CA ARG A 106 18.54 5.68 -5.19
C ARG A 106 18.74 4.56 -6.19
N ILE A 107 18.06 4.68 -7.31
CA ILE A 107 18.25 3.83 -8.48
C ILE A 107 19.05 4.65 -9.49
N ARG A 108 20.16 4.09 -9.97
CA ARG A 108 20.96 4.67 -11.06
C ARG A 108 21.03 3.65 -12.18
N THR A 109 20.80 4.08 -13.41
CA THR A 109 20.93 3.21 -14.57
C THR A 109 22.11 3.62 -15.45
N SER A 110 22.68 2.64 -16.15
CA SER A 110 23.74 2.84 -17.16
C SER A 110 23.53 1.85 -18.29
N SER A 111 23.93 2.23 -19.52
CA SER A 111 23.95 1.31 -20.66
C SER A 111 24.94 0.16 -20.41
N LEU A 112 24.60 -1.07 -20.80
CA LEU A 112 25.48 -2.23 -20.73
C LEU A 112 26.55 -2.20 -21.82
N ASP A 113 26.23 -1.62 -22.99
CA ASP A 113 27.11 -1.61 -24.15
C ASP A 113 28.15 -0.50 -24.13
N GLY A 114 28.16 0.32 -23.06
CA GLY A 114 29.03 1.49 -22.96
C GLY A 114 28.59 2.65 -23.87
N PRO A 115 29.25 3.80 -23.84
CA PRO A 115 28.86 4.96 -24.62
C PRO A 115 29.15 4.73 -26.11
N GLN A 116 28.12 4.53 -26.91
CA GLN A 116 28.23 4.36 -28.37
C GLN A 116 28.64 5.64 -29.11
N THR A 117 28.52 6.81 -28.48
CA THR A 117 28.77 8.12 -29.09
C THR A 117 29.45 9.13 -28.15
N GLY A 118 30.29 8.69 -27.21
CA GLY A 118 31.03 9.59 -26.30
C GLY A 118 30.21 10.27 -25.20
N VAL A 119 28.89 10.20 -25.20
CA VAL A 119 28.00 10.70 -24.14
C VAL A 119 27.28 9.54 -23.50
N SER A 120 27.53 9.30 -22.21
CA SER A 120 26.77 8.32 -21.42
C SER A 120 25.66 9.03 -20.65
N LEU A 121 24.41 8.67 -20.92
CA LEU A 121 23.25 9.17 -20.21
C LEU A 121 22.96 8.23 -19.03
N ALA A 122 23.19 8.70 -17.81
CA ALA A 122 22.77 8.01 -16.61
C ALA A 122 21.41 8.56 -16.16
N LEU A 123 20.41 7.72 -16.16
CA LEU A 123 19.07 8.04 -15.62
C LEU A 123 19.03 7.59 -14.15
N GLY A 124 18.29 8.33 -13.34
CA GLY A 124 18.15 8.00 -11.92
C GLY A 124 16.79 8.36 -11.36
N ALA A 125 16.43 7.66 -10.30
CA ALA A 125 15.24 7.95 -9.51
C ALA A 125 15.54 7.75 -8.02
N GLN A 126 14.75 8.42 -7.16
CA GLN A 126 14.85 8.28 -5.72
C GLN A 126 13.52 7.78 -5.16
N ILE A 127 13.61 6.82 -4.25
CA ILE A 127 12.51 6.29 -3.46
C ILE A 127 12.70 6.83 -2.04
N ASP A 128 11.75 7.62 -1.56
CA ASP A 128 11.78 8.12 -0.20
C ASP A 128 11.32 7.02 0.77
N VAL A 129 12.03 6.87 1.88
CA VAL A 129 11.71 5.89 2.91
C VAL A 129 11.21 6.62 4.14
N ASN A 130 9.98 6.30 4.55
CA ASN A 130 9.33 6.85 5.73
C ASN A 130 8.65 5.73 6.50
N LEU A 131 9.28 5.26 7.57
CA LEU A 131 8.79 4.17 8.39
C LEU A 131 8.56 4.65 9.81
N LYS A 132 7.54 4.08 10.46
CA LYS A 132 7.30 4.30 11.88
C LYS A 132 7.08 2.97 12.57
N VAL A 133 7.92 2.67 13.56
CA VAL A 133 7.78 1.51 14.44
C VAL A 133 7.00 1.93 15.67
N VAL A 134 5.88 1.25 15.91
CA VAL A 134 4.93 1.54 17.00
C VAL A 134 4.63 0.28 17.80
N ASN A 135 3.98 0.44 18.94
CA ASN A 135 3.47 -0.68 19.75
C ASN A 135 2.40 -1.46 18.98
N GLU A 136 2.06 -2.63 19.50
CA GLU A 136 0.93 -3.41 19.02
C GLU A 136 -0.37 -2.62 19.16
N VAL A 137 -1.12 -2.55 18.08
CA VAL A 137 -2.42 -1.90 18.02
C VAL A 137 -3.46 -2.90 17.53
N PHE A 138 -4.40 -3.23 18.42
CA PHE A 138 -5.58 -4.02 18.10
C PHE A 138 -6.73 -3.05 17.78
N ALA A 139 -7.11 -2.95 16.52
CA ALA A 139 -8.19 -2.08 16.09
C ALA A 139 -8.99 -2.71 14.94
N PHE A 140 -10.31 -2.62 15.04
CA PHE A 140 -11.24 -3.18 14.06
C PHE A 140 -12.26 -2.14 13.66
N ASN A 141 -12.55 -2.04 12.37
CA ASN A 141 -13.65 -1.27 11.83
C ASN A 141 -14.76 -2.18 11.35
N VAL A 142 -16.02 -1.78 11.58
CA VAL A 142 -17.16 -2.43 10.96
C VAL A 142 -17.28 -1.91 9.53
N ARG A 143 -17.05 -2.78 8.57
CA ARG A 143 -17.19 -2.45 7.13
C ARG A 143 -18.65 -2.45 6.71
N ARG A 144 -19.39 -3.46 7.16
CA ARG A 144 -20.74 -3.69 6.73
C ARG A 144 -21.49 -4.57 7.73
N VAL A 145 -22.76 -4.28 7.91
CA VAL A 145 -23.70 -5.13 8.62
C VAL A 145 -24.83 -5.45 7.66
N GLU A 146 -25.12 -6.71 7.49
CA GLU A 146 -26.20 -7.19 6.62
C GLU A 146 -27.20 -7.99 7.44
N LEU A 147 -28.49 -7.77 7.21
CA LEU A 147 -29.53 -8.65 7.67
C LEU A 147 -29.61 -9.83 6.68
N PHE A 148 -29.22 -11.01 7.15
CA PHE A 148 -29.14 -12.20 6.31
C PHE A 148 -30.47 -12.97 6.27
N GLU A 149 -31.14 -13.04 7.38
CA GLU A 149 -32.41 -13.76 7.55
C GLU A 149 -33.27 -13.04 8.58
N ALA A 150 -34.54 -12.87 8.28
CA ALA A 150 -35.52 -12.34 9.21
C ALA A 150 -36.77 -13.21 9.17
N GLU A 151 -37.10 -13.84 10.27
CA GLU A 151 -38.35 -14.54 10.49
C GLU A 151 -39.21 -13.71 11.43
N GLU A 152 -40.41 -13.36 10.99
CA GLU A 152 -41.36 -12.68 11.86
C GLU A 152 -41.91 -13.64 12.94
N GLY A 153 -41.99 -13.13 14.18
CA GLY A 153 -42.64 -13.83 15.25
C GLY A 153 -44.14 -13.92 14.97
N TYR A 154 -44.81 -14.99 15.41
CA TYR A 154 -46.23 -15.13 15.28
C TYR A 154 -46.88 -15.67 16.58
N GLN A 155 -48.13 -15.35 16.77
CA GLN A 155 -48.93 -15.87 17.86
C GLN A 155 -49.89 -16.91 17.36
N LYS A 156 -49.89 -18.10 18.02
CA LYS A 156 -50.85 -19.16 17.76
C LYS A 156 -51.50 -19.57 19.07
N TRP A 157 -52.80 -19.29 19.18
CA TRP A 157 -53.57 -19.45 20.39
C TRP A 157 -52.99 -18.56 21.51
N TRP A 158 -52.54 -19.16 22.63
CA TRP A 158 -51.89 -18.47 23.75
C TRP A 158 -50.36 -18.58 23.70
N LEU A 159 -49.78 -19.19 22.66
CA LEU A 159 -48.35 -19.37 22.48
C LEU A 159 -47.78 -18.28 21.58
N ASN A 160 -46.75 -17.60 22.06
CA ASN A 160 -45.96 -16.67 21.28
C ASN A 160 -44.72 -17.37 20.75
N PHE A 161 -44.48 -17.27 19.45
CA PHE A 161 -43.27 -17.70 18.78
C PHE A 161 -42.47 -16.46 18.42
N PRO A 162 -41.30 -16.24 19.08
CA PRO A 162 -40.48 -15.04 18.82
C PRO A 162 -39.94 -15.10 17.40
N GLY A 163 -39.79 -13.95 16.79
CA GLY A 163 -39.05 -13.79 15.54
C GLY A 163 -37.55 -14.07 15.71
N LYS A 164 -36.89 -14.39 14.64
CA LYS A 164 -35.46 -14.61 14.59
C LYS A 164 -34.85 -13.73 13.55
N MET A 165 -33.67 -13.14 13.87
CA MET A 165 -32.87 -12.38 12.93
C MET A 165 -31.43 -12.88 12.93
N LYS A 166 -30.85 -13.01 11.73
CA LYS A 166 -29.43 -13.33 11.56
C LYS A 166 -28.74 -12.16 10.88
N PHE A 167 -27.68 -11.72 11.47
CA PHE A 167 -26.84 -10.65 10.94
C PHE A 167 -25.49 -11.20 10.52
N ALA A 168 -25.00 -10.75 9.37
CA ALA A 168 -23.61 -10.90 8.97
C ALA A 168 -22.88 -9.57 9.21
N ILE A 169 -21.75 -9.62 9.94
CA ILE A 169 -20.93 -8.45 10.22
C ILE A 169 -19.58 -8.67 9.63
N TYR A 170 -19.22 -7.76 8.76
CA TYR A 170 -17.93 -7.74 8.09
C TYR A 170 -17.01 -6.76 8.81
N LEU A 171 -15.94 -7.30 9.38
CA LEU A 171 -14.94 -6.52 10.12
C LEU A 171 -13.67 -6.41 9.29
N GLU A 172 -13.04 -5.25 9.36
CA GLU A 172 -11.70 -5.00 8.83
C GLU A 172 -10.75 -4.81 10.00
N ASN A 173 -9.65 -5.54 9.99
CA ASN A 173 -8.56 -5.28 10.91
C ASN A 173 -7.77 -4.06 10.42
N VAL A 174 -7.84 -2.96 11.15
CA VAL A 174 -7.10 -1.71 10.89
C VAL A 174 -5.94 -1.51 11.87
N GLY A 175 -5.70 -2.48 12.75
CA GLY A 175 -4.53 -2.55 13.61
C GLY A 175 -3.29 -3.05 12.86
N ASN A 176 -2.19 -3.17 13.57
CA ASN A 176 -0.93 -3.69 13.04
C ASN A 176 -0.62 -5.14 13.49
N VAL A 177 -1.57 -5.78 14.18
CA VAL A 177 -1.47 -7.18 14.61
C VAL A 177 -2.49 -8.01 13.84
N PRO A 178 -2.09 -9.13 13.20
CA PRO A 178 -3.03 -10.04 12.56
C PRO A 178 -3.85 -10.75 13.64
N ALA A 179 -5.02 -10.22 13.94
CA ALA A 179 -5.94 -10.76 14.94
C ALA A 179 -7.39 -10.62 14.49
N ALA A 180 -8.25 -11.46 15.06
CA ALA A 180 -9.70 -11.31 14.99
C ALA A 180 -10.22 -10.89 16.37
N PRO A 181 -11.37 -10.22 16.46
CA PRO A 181 -11.97 -9.88 17.75
C PRO A 181 -12.37 -11.17 18.47
N TYR A 182 -11.98 -11.26 19.74
CA TYR A 182 -12.33 -12.40 20.60
C TYR A 182 -13.82 -12.44 20.92
N LYS A 183 -14.44 -11.27 21.09
CA LYS A 183 -15.84 -11.15 21.48
C LYS A 183 -16.49 -9.97 20.78
N ILE A 184 -17.71 -10.21 20.29
CA ILE A 184 -18.57 -9.17 19.71
C ILE A 184 -19.85 -9.13 20.53
N ASN A 185 -20.17 -7.96 21.08
CA ASN A 185 -21.40 -7.72 21.82
C ASN A 185 -22.39 -6.97 20.94
N PHE A 186 -23.61 -7.44 20.90
CA PHE A 186 -24.73 -6.79 20.24
C PHE A 186 -25.74 -6.31 21.25
N GLN A 187 -26.22 -5.10 21.00
CA GLN A 187 -27.30 -4.51 21.76
C GLN A 187 -28.36 -4.01 20.78
N ILE A 188 -29.58 -4.46 20.95
CA ILE A 188 -30.72 -4.08 20.13
C ILE A 188 -31.57 -3.13 20.98
N TYR A 189 -31.82 -1.95 20.44
CA TYR A 189 -32.66 -0.94 21.06
C TYR A 189 -33.96 -0.77 20.29
N ASP A 190 -34.96 -0.18 20.94
CA ASP A 190 -36.17 0.26 20.28
C ASP A 190 -35.87 1.35 19.20
N VAL A 191 -36.87 1.69 18.39
CA VAL A 191 -36.71 2.68 17.30
C VAL A 191 -36.34 4.07 17.79
N THR A 192 -36.53 4.39 19.06
CA THR A 192 -36.15 5.65 19.69
C THR A 192 -34.74 5.64 20.26
N GLY A 193 -34.09 4.46 20.34
CA GLY A 193 -32.80 4.27 20.97
C GLY A 193 -32.82 4.37 22.50
N SER A 194 -33.99 4.41 23.10
CA SER A 194 -34.15 4.68 24.54
C SER A 194 -34.24 3.42 25.40
N GLN A 195 -34.76 2.34 24.83
CA GLN A 195 -34.97 1.11 25.55
C GLN A 195 -34.13 -0.02 24.93
N LEU A 196 -33.29 -0.65 25.76
CA LEU A 196 -32.55 -1.85 25.37
C LEU A 196 -33.53 -3.03 25.31
N LEU A 197 -33.69 -3.63 24.15
CA LEU A 197 -34.58 -4.76 23.91
C LEU A 197 -33.87 -6.10 24.11
N GLU A 198 -32.64 -6.21 23.63
CA GLU A 198 -31.89 -7.45 23.69
C GLU A 198 -30.38 -7.19 23.72
N THR A 199 -29.66 -8.06 24.42
CA THR A 199 -28.19 -8.11 24.38
C THR A 199 -27.77 -9.54 24.06
N THR A 200 -26.96 -9.68 23.02
CA THR A 200 -26.37 -10.96 22.68
C THR A 200 -24.86 -10.81 22.46
N SER A 201 -24.11 -11.87 22.67
CA SER A 201 -22.65 -11.87 22.43
C SER A 201 -22.24 -13.12 21.68
N ASN A 202 -21.35 -12.93 20.75
CA ASN A 202 -20.64 -14.01 20.08
C ASN A 202 -19.19 -14.01 20.52
N THR A 203 -18.68 -15.18 20.87
CA THR A 203 -17.28 -15.40 21.26
C THR A 203 -16.66 -16.34 20.23
N ASN A 204 -15.53 -15.96 19.66
CA ASN A 204 -14.82 -16.72 18.64
C ASN A 204 -13.83 -17.68 19.31
#